data_421ecb74e4941f72757e4e472e5bec1f
#
_entry.id   421ecb74e4941f72757e4e472e5bec1f
#
_cell.length_a   1.000
_cell.length_b   1.000
_cell.length_c   1.000
_cell.angle_alpha   90.00
_cell.angle_beta   90.00
_cell.angle_gamma   90.00
#
_symmetry.space_group_name_H-M   'P 1'
#
loop_
_entity.id
_entity.type
_entity.pdbx_description
1 polymer ?
#
loop_
_entity_poly.entity_id
_entity_poly.type
_entity_poly.pdbx_seq_one_letter_code
_entity_poly.pdbx_strand_id
1 'polypeptide(L)'
;MALFHFTVTQTKRSKGQSAIASAAYRSGEKLYSEYYGEYSDYTRKRGVICSDILLPPHAPKEYADRQTLWNAVEKAERGKNAQLAYSFEISLQNEFSLEENIALAREFLFREFVSRGMTVDVSFHEKECEDGGTPNPHFHFLCPIRPMEQDGTWGIKQRREYVLDEEGNRIRDANGKYVFNAVPTTDWGSPETLEHWREAWAEMCNAKFAEKGLDVRIDHRSYERQGVDLLPTIHEGATVRAMEKKGIRTEKGEFNRWIKATNAVIKDIRKKISLLFDWITEIKAELAKPQTPDLVSLLNDYYTQRKAGAYSQKGKISNLKEMNETYNYLRANGIYTLEDLESRLQSHRTTVDGLKTTMDSQNARMKAIRSLNDYSATYKSLKPVYDGLQKIKFEKSRAKYKTEHADKLKMFYTTRRKLTEEFPDGKVDMGKLSKEYDTLEQEHETTYAEFKTVREDLQRLWKVKSNN
;
A
#
# COMPACT_ATOMS: atom_id res chain seq x y z
N MET A 1 -6.85 -2.67 12.75
CA MET A 1 -6.58 -2.01 11.44
C MET A 1 -6.68 -3.09 10.39
N ALA A 2 -7.64 -2.98 9.50
CA ALA A 2 -7.85 -3.95 8.43
C ALA A 2 -6.60 -4.05 7.55
N LEU A 3 -6.26 -5.25 7.15
CA LEU A 3 -5.04 -5.55 6.40
C LEU A 3 -5.42 -6.19 5.06
N PHE A 4 -4.88 -5.66 3.97
CA PHE A 4 -4.93 -6.32 2.67
C PHE A 4 -3.56 -6.90 2.33
N HIS A 5 -3.49 -8.23 2.28
CA HIS A 5 -2.36 -8.97 1.73
C HIS A 5 -2.90 -10.08 0.84
N PHE A 6 -2.46 -10.10 -0.40
CA PHE A 6 -2.86 -11.10 -1.39
C PHE A 6 -1.67 -11.36 -2.30
N THR A 7 -1.00 -12.48 -2.07
CA THR A 7 0.20 -12.88 -2.81
C THR A 7 -0.06 -14.17 -3.56
N VAL A 8 0.40 -14.21 -4.81
CA VAL A 8 0.39 -15.41 -5.65
C VAL A 8 1.81 -15.71 -6.11
N THR A 9 2.20 -16.95 -5.95
CA THR A 9 3.46 -17.50 -6.44
C THR A 9 3.21 -18.82 -7.15
N GLN A 10 4.24 -19.38 -7.76
CA GLN A 10 4.14 -20.69 -8.41
C GLN A 10 5.12 -21.67 -7.76
N THR A 11 4.63 -22.83 -7.38
CA THR A 11 5.46 -23.98 -7.01
C THR A 11 6.08 -24.55 -8.28
N LYS A 12 7.41 -24.52 -8.37
CA LYS A 12 8.16 -24.91 -9.58
C LYS A 12 9.21 -25.98 -9.25
N ARG A 13 9.22 -27.06 -10.01
CA ARG A 13 10.23 -28.12 -9.88
C ARG A 13 11.64 -27.62 -10.16
N SER A 14 11.81 -26.69 -11.10
CA SER A 14 13.09 -26.04 -11.40
C SER A 14 13.73 -25.27 -10.23
N LYS A 15 12.94 -24.98 -9.20
CA LYS A 15 13.42 -24.35 -7.95
C LYS A 15 13.65 -25.36 -6.82
N GLY A 16 13.62 -26.65 -7.13
CA GLY A 16 13.69 -27.71 -6.11
C GLY A 16 12.43 -27.82 -5.24
N GLN A 17 11.29 -27.29 -5.70
CA GLN A 17 10.05 -27.30 -4.95
C GLN A 17 9.19 -28.51 -5.35
N SER A 18 8.53 -29.12 -4.36
CA SER A 18 7.54 -30.18 -4.52
C SER A 18 6.15 -29.68 -4.18
N ALA A 19 5.15 -30.13 -4.92
CA ALA A 19 3.75 -29.84 -4.61
C ALA A 19 3.32 -30.56 -3.33
N ILE A 20 3.74 -31.81 -3.15
CA ILE A 20 3.51 -32.60 -1.93
C ILE A 20 4.11 -31.90 -0.70
N ALA A 21 5.38 -31.49 -0.75
CA ALA A 21 6.04 -30.81 0.36
C ALA A 21 5.34 -29.45 0.67
N SER A 22 4.91 -28.76 -0.37
CA SER A 22 4.16 -27.51 -0.23
C SER A 22 2.80 -27.72 0.42
N ALA A 23 2.08 -28.77 0.07
CA ALA A 23 0.80 -29.12 0.66
C ALA A 23 0.97 -29.59 2.12
N ALA A 24 1.90 -30.52 2.38
CA ALA A 24 2.23 -31.00 3.72
C ALA A 24 2.61 -29.85 4.67
N TYR A 25 3.43 -28.90 4.20
CA TYR A 25 3.80 -27.73 4.99
C TYR A 25 2.61 -26.86 5.39
N ARG A 26 1.63 -26.68 4.48
CA ARG A 26 0.46 -25.84 4.76
C ARG A 26 -0.53 -26.52 5.66
N SER A 27 -0.84 -27.79 5.38
CA SER A 27 -1.81 -28.56 6.17
C SER A 27 -1.27 -29.03 7.52
N GLY A 28 0.07 -29.04 7.71
CA GLY A 28 0.69 -29.61 8.91
C GLY A 28 0.65 -31.15 8.93
N GLU A 29 0.59 -31.78 7.76
CA GLU A 29 0.47 -33.23 7.62
C GLU A 29 1.81 -33.89 7.24
N LYS A 30 1.80 -35.19 7.29
CA LYS A 30 2.89 -36.05 6.77
C LYS A 30 2.42 -36.69 5.47
N LEU A 31 3.02 -36.30 4.35
CA LEU A 31 2.65 -36.77 3.01
C LEU A 31 3.84 -37.43 2.31
N TYR A 32 3.56 -38.48 1.58
CA TYR A 32 4.56 -39.20 0.78
C TYR A 32 4.57 -38.68 -0.67
N SER A 33 5.74 -38.34 -1.17
CA SER A 33 5.94 -38.01 -2.57
C SER A 33 6.39 -39.23 -3.37
N GLU A 34 5.57 -39.69 -4.31
CA GLU A 34 5.92 -40.76 -5.25
C GLU A 34 7.04 -40.32 -6.21
N TYR A 35 7.11 -39.03 -6.55
CA TYR A 35 8.10 -38.49 -7.46
C TYR A 35 9.52 -38.48 -6.85
N TYR A 36 9.62 -38.08 -5.56
CA TYR A 36 10.89 -37.97 -4.86
C TYR A 36 11.23 -39.23 -4.03
N GLY A 37 10.28 -40.10 -3.77
CA GLY A 37 10.43 -41.32 -2.95
C GLY A 37 10.64 -41.03 -1.46
N GLU A 38 10.14 -39.90 -0.96
CA GLU A 38 10.35 -39.42 0.41
C GLU A 38 9.09 -38.88 1.07
N TYR A 39 9.09 -38.82 2.39
CA TYR A 39 8.06 -38.18 3.18
C TYR A 39 8.40 -36.72 3.48
N SER A 40 7.42 -35.83 3.32
CA SER A 40 7.42 -34.49 3.89
C SER A 40 6.59 -34.50 5.17
N ASP A 41 7.24 -34.37 6.34
CA ASP A 41 6.59 -34.47 7.65
C ASP A 41 6.58 -33.10 8.34
N TYR A 42 5.40 -32.50 8.45
CA TYR A 42 5.16 -31.23 9.13
C TYR A 42 4.15 -31.35 10.28
N THR A 43 3.93 -32.55 10.82
CA THR A 43 2.99 -32.83 11.93
C THR A 43 3.31 -32.07 13.21
N ARG A 44 4.55 -31.57 13.36
CA ARG A 44 4.98 -30.72 14.49
C ARG A 44 4.71 -29.23 14.28
N LYS A 45 4.21 -28.84 13.10
CA LYS A 45 3.89 -27.44 12.81
C LYS A 45 2.71 -26.98 13.66
N ARG A 46 2.88 -25.85 14.32
CA ARG A 46 1.83 -25.19 15.10
C ARG A 46 1.15 -24.09 14.29
N GLY A 47 -0.06 -23.69 14.70
CA GLY A 47 -0.80 -22.58 14.12
C GLY A 47 -1.62 -22.96 12.87
N VAL A 48 -1.74 -24.23 12.53
CA VAL A 48 -2.73 -24.72 11.56
C VAL A 48 -4.05 -24.92 12.29
N ILE A 49 -5.09 -24.20 11.87
CA ILE A 49 -6.43 -24.26 12.49
C ILE A 49 -7.22 -25.39 11.87
N CYS A 50 -7.34 -25.36 10.54
CA CYS A 50 -8.01 -26.40 9.76
C CYS A 50 -7.49 -26.38 8.33
N SER A 51 -7.69 -27.48 7.63
CA SER A 51 -7.40 -27.60 6.21
C SER A 51 -8.45 -28.41 5.50
N ASP A 52 -8.70 -28.12 4.23
CA ASP A 52 -9.75 -28.74 3.43
C ASP A 52 -9.36 -28.79 1.96
N ILE A 53 -9.98 -29.68 1.20
CA ILE A 53 -9.87 -29.73 -0.25
C ILE A 53 -11.24 -29.48 -0.86
N LEU A 54 -11.35 -28.41 -1.63
CA LEU A 54 -12.56 -28.04 -2.36
C LEU A 54 -12.42 -28.52 -3.80
N LEU A 55 -13.30 -29.43 -4.19
CA LEU A 55 -13.29 -30.05 -5.51
C LEU A 55 -14.39 -29.46 -6.40
N PRO A 56 -14.11 -29.18 -7.67
CA PRO A 56 -15.18 -28.91 -8.63
C PRO A 56 -15.99 -30.18 -8.91
N PRO A 57 -17.24 -30.08 -9.35
CA PRO A 57 -18.16 -31.23 -9.47
C PRO A 57 -17.66 -32.39 -10.35
N HIS A 58 -16.82 -32.08 -11.32
CA HIS A 58 -16.25 -33.04 -12.27
C HIS A 58 -14.94 -33.67 -11.79
N ALA A 59 -14.40 -33.25 -10.65
CA ALA A 59 -13.18 -33.82 -10.12
C ALA A 59 -13.41 -35.23 -9.52
N PRO A 60 -12.46 -36.15 -9.70
CA PRO A 60 -12.48 -37.44 -9.03
C PRO A 60 -12.55 -37.28 -7.51
N LYS A 61 -13.42 -38.05 -6.87
CA LYS A 61 -13.65 -37.94 -5.41
C LYS A 61 -12.42 -38.32 -4.57
N GLU A 62 -11.54 -39.18 -5.12
CA GLU A 62 -10.27 -39.54 -4.48
C GLU A 62 -9.32 -38.36 -4.30
N TYR A 63 -9.49 -37.29 -5.06
CA TYR A 63 -8.72 -36.05 -4.87
C TYR A 63 -9.12 -35.25 -3.64
N ALA A 64 -10.13 -35.69 -2.88
CA ALA A 64 -10.35 -35.22 -1.53
C ALA A 64 -9.23 -35.66 -0.55
N ASP A 65 -8.47 -36.70 -0.89
CA ASP A 65 -7.22 -37.06 -0.22
C ASP A 65 -6.05 -36.24 -0.77
N ARG A 66 -5.40 -35.49 0.10
CA ARG A 66 -4.33 -34.53 -0.26
C ARG A 66 -3.13 -35.21 -0.89
N GLN A 67 -2.72 -36.36 -0.37
CA GLN A 67 -1.60 -37.11 -0.91
C GLN A 67 -1.90 -37.62 -2.33
N THR A 68 -3.08 -38.18 -2.53
CA THR A 68 -3.56 -38.65 -3.83
C THR A 68 -3.60 -37.52 -4.85
N LEU A 69 -4.21 -36.38 -4.50
CA LEU A 69 -4.30 -35.20 -5.36
C LEU A 69 -2.92 -34.74 -5.83
N TRP A 70 -2.01 -34.49 -4.89
CA TRP A 70 -0.74 -33.85 -5.24
C TRP A 70 0.24 -34.82 -5.89
N ASN A 71 0.18 -36.12 -5.62
CA ASN A 71 0.90 -37.12 -6.40
C ASN A 71 0.37 -37.21 -7.84
N ALA A 72 -0.95 -37.13 -8.03
CA ALA A 72 -1.54 -37.09 -9.38
C ALA A 72 -1.08 -35.85 -10.17
N VAL A 73 -1.02 -34.68 -9.52
CA VAL A 73 -0.49 -33.44 -10.12
C VAL A 73 0.98 -33.61 -10.51
N GLU A 74 1.85 -34.11 -9.60
CA GLU A 74 3.27 -34.29 -9.88
C GLU A 74 3.51 -35.33 -10.98
N LYS A 75 2.69 -36.37 -11.08
CA LYS A 75 2.73 -37.39 -12.12
C LYS A 75 2.30 -36.86 -13.48
N ALA A 76 1.28 -35.97 -13.51
CA ALA A 76 0.84 -35.31 -14.75
C ALA A 76 1.89 -34.31 -15.29
N GLU A 77 2.77 -33.81 -14.44
CA GLU A 77 3.79 -32.83 -14.77
C GLU A 77 5.16 -33.47 -14.96
N ARG A 78 5.50 -33.87 -16.20
CA ARG A 78 6.71 -34.67 -16.50
C ARG A 78 8.01 -33.87 -16.61
N GLY A 79 7.94 -32.55 -16.83
CA GLY A 79 9.14 -31.75 -17.13
C GLY A 79 9.97 -31.39 -15.90
N LYS A 80 11.30 -31.29 -16.06
CA LYS A 80 12.21 -30.78 -15.00
C LYS A 80 11.91 -29.32 -14.61
N ASN A 81 11.33 -28.54 -15.51
CA ASN A 81 10.94 -27.15 -15.29
C ASN A 81 9.43 -27.01 -15.02
N ALA A 82 8.75 -28.10 -14.66
CA ALA A 82 7.31 -28.08 -14.49
C ALA A 82 6.88 -27.07 -13.42
N GLN A 83 5.87 -26.34 -13.74
CA GLN A 83 5.10 -25.49 -12.82
C GLN A 83 3.95 -26.38 -12.30
N LEU A 84 3.91 -26.61 -11.00
CA LEU A 84 3.04 -27.60 -10.38
C LEU A 84 1.73 -26.99 -9.88
N ALA A 85 1.83 -25.90 -9.15
CA ALA A 85 0.68 -25.24 -8.55
C ALA A 85 0.83 -23.71 -8.49
N TYR A 86 -0.29 -23.02 -8.54
CA TYR A 86 -0.41 -21.68 -8.00
C TYR A 86 -0.48 -21.77 -6.47
N SER A 87 0.24 -20.92 -5.80
CA SER A 87 0.33 -20.85 -4.35
C SER A 87 -0.09 -19.47 -3.89
N PHE A 88 -1.17 -19.42 -3.17
CA PHE A 88 -1.78 -18.21 -2.67
C PHE A 88 -1.52 -18.05 -1.17
N GLU A 89 -1.39 -16.80 -0.73
CA GLU A 89 -1.38 -16.40 0.67
C GLU A 89 -2.21 -15.13 0.80
N ILE A 90 -3.25 -15.18 1.62
CA ILE A 90 -4.22 -14.10 1.77
C ILE A 90 -4.46 -13.85 3.26
N SER A 91 -4.41 -12.57 3.67
CA SER A 91 -4.74 -12.18 5.04
C SER A 91 -6.24 -12.27 5.30
N LEU A 92 -6.57 -12.72 6.49
CA LEU A 92 -7.90 -12.61 7.09
C LEU A 92 -8.01 -11.34 7.94
N GLN A 93 -9.20 -10.98 8.34
CA GLN A 93 -9.44 -9.72 9.05
C GLN A 93 -9.53 -9.96 10.55
N ASN A 94 -8.81 -9.17 11.33
CA ASN A 94 -8.84 -9.24 12.80
C ASN A 94 -10.17 -8.74 13.38
N GLU A 95 -10.95 -8.01 12.59
CA GLU A 95 -12.24 -7.46 12.94
C GLU A 95 -13.39 -8.50 12.85
N PHE A 96 -13.11 -9.68 12.28
CA PHE A 96 -14.06 -10.78 12.17
C PHE A 96 -13.70 -11.91 13.14
N SER A 97 -14.67 -12.69 13.55
CA SER A 97 -14.39 -13.93 14.27
C SER A 97 -13.70 -14.94 13.35
N LEU A 98 -13.10 -15.95 13.94
CA LEU A 98 -12.42 -17.00 13.17
C LEU A 98 -13.42 -17.73 12.24
N GLU A 99 -14.62 -18.03 12.75
CA GLU A 99 -15.68 -18.69 12.00
C GLU A 99 -16.15 -17.83 10.83
N GLU A 100 -16.35 -16.53 11.05
CA GLU A 100 -16.71 -15.58 10.00
C GLU A 100 -15.63 -15.49 8.91
N ASN A 101 -14.37 -15.44 9.31
CA ASN A 101 -13.23 -15.42 8.38
C ASN A 101 -13.15 -16.70 7.54
N ILE A 102 -13.32 -17.88 8.15
CA ILE A 102 -13.32 -19.17 7.45
C ILE A 102 -14.51 -19.26 6.49
N ALA A 103 -15.70 -18.85 6.91
CA ALA A 103 -16.89 -18.85 6.08
C ALA A 103 -16.72 -17.94 4.85
N LEU A 104 -16.27 -16.70 5.06
CA LEU A 104 -16.01 -15.72 3.99
C LEU A 104 -14.96 -16.23 3.00
N ALA A 105 -13.86 -16.79 3.50
CA ALA A 105 -12.80 -17.34 2.65
C ALA A 105 -13.30 -18.56 1.85
N ARG A 106 -14.08 -19.46 2.44
CA ARG A 106 -14.66 -20.60 1.72
C ARG A 106 -15.61 -20.13 0.62
N GLU A 107 -16.46 -19.16 0.90
CA GLU A 107 -17.37 -18.55 -0.09
C GLU A 107 -16.55 -17.95 -1.25
N PHE A 108 -15.50 -17.18 -0.95
CA PHE A 108 -14.60 -16.63 -1.95
C PHE A 108 -13.95 -17.72 -2.82
N LEU A 109 -13.40 -18.76 -2.19
CA LEU A 109 -12.75 -19.86 -2.89
C LEU A 109 -13.73 -20.64 -3.79
N PHE A 110 -14.95 -20.82 -3.30
CA PHE A 110 -15.98 -21.50 -4.07
C PHE A 110 -16.43 -20.67 -5.27
N ARG A 111 -16.68 -19.37 -5.07
CA ARG A 111 -17.17 -18.45 -6.09
C ARG A 111 -16.11 -18.17 -7.18
N GLU A 112 -14.86 -17.93 -6.77
CA GLU A 112 -13.84 -17.42 -7.69
C GLU A 112 -12.93 -18.52 -8.27
N PHE A 113 -12.85 -19.69 -7.63
CA PHE A 113 -11.94 -20.76 -8.05
C PHE A 113 -12.67 -22.06 -8.38
N VAL A 114 -13.40 -22.64 -7.44
CA VAL A 114 -14.06 -23.95 -7.62
C VAL A 114 -15.10 -23.88 -8.72
N SER A 115 -15.90 -22.82 -8.78
CA SER A 115 -16.90 -22.60 -9.85
C SER A 115 -16.29 -22.50 -11.25
N ARG A 116 -15.01 -22.11 -11.32
CA ARG A 116 -14.22 -22.05 -12.58
C ARG A 116 -13.49 -23.35 -12.89
N GLY A 117 -13.76 -24.42 -12.15
CA GLY A 117 -13.17 -25.74 -12.35
C GLY A 117 -11.81 -25.95 -11.69
N MET A 118 -11.38 -25.06 -10.82
CA MET A 118 -10.13 -25.21 -10.08
C MET A 118 -10.33 -26.10 -8.84
N THR A 119 -9.41 -27.04 -8.63
CA THR A 119 -9.28 -27.73 -7.35
C THR A 119 -8.51 -26.85 -6.38
N VAL A 120 -9.00 -26.70 -5.16
CA VAL A 120 -8.41 -25.83 -4.15
C VAL A 120 -8.05 -26.65 -2.90
N ASP A 121 -6.78 -26.69 -2.54
CA ASP A 121 -6.29 -27.23 -1.26
C ASP A 121 -5.99 -26.06 -0.33
N VAL A 122 -6.88 -25.79 0.64
CA VAL A 122 -6.84 -24.65 1.55
C VAL A 122 -6.42 -25.03 2.96
N SER A 123 -5.65 -24.19 3.61
CA SER A 123 -5.27 -24.30 5.02
C SER A 123 -5.36 -22.94 5.69
N PHE A 124 -6.04 -22.89 6.83
CA PHE A 124 -6.21 -21.70 7.65
C PHE A 124 -5.19 -21.69 8.77
N HIS A 125 -4.55 -20.56 8.93
CA HIS A 125 -3.47 -20.40 9.91
C HIS A 125 -3.73 -19.19 10.79
N GLU A 126 -3.48 -19.39 12.07
CA GLU A 126 -3.34 -18.32 13.03
C GLU A 126 -2.11 -18.60 13.89
N LYS A 127 -1.22 -17.65 13.96
CA LYS A 127 -0.06 -17.76 14.82
C LYS A 127 -0.30 -16.89 16.05
N GLU A 128 -0.31 -17.51 17.21
CA GLU A 128 -0.31 -16.78 18.47
C GLU A 128 0.86 -15.79 18.51
N CYS A 129 0.55 -14.54 18.84
CA CYS A 129 1.57 -13.53 19.06
C CYS A 129 2.12 -13.70 20.47
N GLU A 130 3.27 -14.37 20.60
CA GLU A 130 3.95 -14.59 21.88
C GLU A 130 4.27 -13.31 22.67
N ASP A 131 4.21 -12.14 22.01
CA ASP A 131 4.60 -10.84 22.55
C ASP A 131 3.43 -9.84 22.65
N GLY A 132 2.16 -10.30 22.61
CA GLY A 132 0.98 -9.41 22.63
C GLY A 132 0.81 -8.54 21.37
N GLY A 133 1.48 -8.88 20.28
CA GLY A 133 1.32 -8.22 18.99
C GLY A 133 -0.05 -8.48 18.36
N THR A 134 -0.37 -7.76 17.30
CA THR A 134 -1.63 -7.97 16.57
C THR A 134 -1.61 -9.36 15.90
N PRO A 135 -2.64 -10.20 16.10
CA PRO A 135 -2.79 -11.46 15.40
C PRO A 135 -2.71 -11.26 13.89
N ASN A 136 -2.17 -12.23 13.18
CA ASN A 136 -2.08 -12.22 11.73
C ASN A 136 -2.76 -13.48 11.16
N PRO A 137 -4.09 -13.61 11.30
CA PRO A 137 -4.82 -14.71 10.72
C PRO A 137 -4.73 -14.64 9.20
N HIS A 138 -4.45 -15.78 8.56
CA HIS A 138 -4.32 -15.85 7.12
C HIS A 138 -4.64 -17.26 6.63
N PHE A 139 -4.92 -17.37 5.35
CA PHE A 139 -5.09 -18.68 4.73
C PHE A 139 -4.15 -18.81 3.53
N HIS A 140 -3.67 -20.01 3.37
CA HIS A 140 -2.93 -20.44 2.20
C HIS A 140 -3.75 -21.42 1.41
N PHE A 141 -3.64 -21.36 0.10
CA PHE A 141 -4.17 -22.44 -0.72
C PHE A 141 -3.30 -22.70 -1.94
N LEU A 142 -3.40 -23.93 -2.42
CA LEU A 142 -2.75 -24.40 -3.62
C LEU A 142 -3.82 -24.78 -4.66
N CYS A 143 -3.59 -24.40 -5.91
CA CYS A 143 -4.40 -24.86 -7.03
C CYS A 143 -3.47 -25.47 -8.09
N PRO A 144 -3.74 -26.66 -8.61
CA PRO A 144 -3.02 -27.18 -9.77
C PRO A 144 -3.08 -26.18 -10.94
N ILE A 145 -1.95 -26.00 -11.63
CA ILE A 145 -1.91 -25.11 -12.82
C ILE A 145 -2.60 -25.77 -14.01
N ARG A 146 -2.58 -27.10 -14.07
CA ARG A 146 -3.23 -27.87 -15.12
C ARG A 146 -4.73 -27.92 -14.87
N PRO A 147 -5.56 -27.53 -15.84
CA PRO A 147 -7.00 -27.70 -15.70
C PRO A 147 -7.40 -29.18 -15.67
N MET A 148 -8.56 -29.44 -15.13
CA MET A 148 -9.20 -30.73 -15.17
C MET A 148 -10.34 -30.71 -16.19
N GLU A 149 -10.40 -31.72 -17.02
CA GLU A 149 -11.46 -31.88 -18.01
C GLU A 149 -12.76 -32.37 -17.35
N GLN A 150 -13.87 -32.31 -18.06
CA GLN A 150 -15.19 -32.70 -17.53
C GLN A 150 -15.28 -34.19 -17.18
N ASP A 151 -14.39 -35.02 -17.72
CA ASP A 151 -14.29 -36.46 -17.42
C ASP A 151 -13.36 -36.76 -16.21
N GLY A 152 -12.84 -35.73 -15.56
CA GLY A 152 -11.93 -35.85 -14.41
C GLY A 152 -10.47 -36.08 -14.78
N THR A 153 -10.10 -36.09 -16.04
CA THR A 153 -8.72 -36.22 -16.49
C THR A 153 -8.00 -34.86 -16.49
N TRP A 154 -6.65 -34.94 -16.42
CA TRP A 154 -5.84 -33.72 -16.50
C TRP A 154 -5.76 -33.19 -17.93
N GLY A 155 -6.26 -31.99 -18.19
CA GLY A 155 -6.20 -31.30 -19.46
C GLY A 155 -4.79 -30.79 -19.80
N ILE A 156 -4.66 -29.95 -20.81
CA ILE A 156 -3.40 -29.33 -21.24
C ILE A 156 -3.31 -27.88 -20.76
N LYS A 157 -2.11 -27.45 -20.36
CA LYS A 157 -1.88 -26.07 -19.89
C LYS A 157 -1.86 -25.05 -21.02
N GLN A 158 -1.35 -25.45 -22.18
CA GLN A 158 -1.12 -24.59 -23.33
C GLN A 158 -1.37 -25.37 -24.61
N ARG A 159 -1.96 -24.69 -25.58
CA ARG A 159 -2.08 -25.17 -26.95
C ARG A 159 -1.08 -24.45 -27.86
N ARG A 160 -0.68 -25.10 -28.93
CA ARG A 160 0.18 -24.48 -29.96
C ARG A 160 -0.67 -23.84 -31.02
N GLU A 161 -0.56 -22.53 -31.15
CA GLU A 161 -1.12 -21.79 -32.27
C GLU A 161 0.01 -21.51 -33.24
N TYR A 162 0.01 -22.25 -34.37
CA TYR A 162 1.06 -22.13 -35.37
C TYR A 162 0.94 -20.79 -36.08
N VAL A 163 2.10 -20.14 -36.29
CA VAL A 163 2.17 -18.92 -37.10
C VAL A 163 2.05 -19.35 -38.57
N LEU A 164 1.13 -18.70 -39.30
CA LEU A 164 0.85 -18.99 -40.70
C LEU A 164 1.43 -17.86 -41.56
N ASP A 165 1.83 -18.22 -42.79
CA ASP A 165 2.13 -17.27 -43.86
C ASP A 165 0.84 -16.70 -44.49
N GLU A 166 0.99 -15.86 -45.55
CA GLU A 166 -0.13 -15.25 -46.25
C GLU A 166 -1.00 -16.27 -47.00
N GLU A 167 -0.43 -17.44 -47.32
CA GLU A 167 -1.13 -18.54 -47.96
C GLU A 167 -1.75 -19.54 -46.99
N GLY A 168 -1.59 -19.33 -45.67
CA GLY A 168 -2.16 -20.20 -44.63
C GLY A 168 -1.29 -21.40 -44.25
N ASN A 169 -0.05 -21.50 -44.72
CA ASN A 169 0.89 -22.56 -44.34
C ASN A 169 1.64 -22.24 -43.06
N ARG A 170 2.04 -23.29 -42.35
CA ARG A 170 2.82 -23.12 -41.11
C ARG A 170 4.25 -22.69 -41.39
N ILE A 171 4.68 -21.56 -40.82
CA ILE A 171 6.03 -21.04 -40.94
C ILE A 171 7.01 -21.92 -40.18
N ARG A 172 8.22 -22.09 -40.73
CA ARG A 172 9.34 -22.76 -40.08
C ARG A 172 10.46 -21.74 -39.74
N ASP A 173 11.15 -21.99 -38.62
CA ASP A 173 12.34 -21.23 -38.22
C ASP A 173 13.58 -21.65 -39.07
N ALA A 174 14.71 -20.98 -38.85
CA ALA A 174 15.99 -21.29 -39.51
C ALA A 174 16.50 -22.73 -39.25
N ASN A 175 15.97 -23.42 -38.24
CA ASN A 175 16.28 -24.82 -37.90
C ASN A 175 15.25 -25.81 -38.44
N GLY A 176 14.30 -25.35 -39.28
CA GLY A 176 13.26 -26.17 -39.87
C GLY A 176 12.11 -26.55 -38.93
N LYS A 177 12.05 -25.99 -37.69
CA LYS A 177 10.97 -26.22 -36.72
C LYS A 177 9.81 -25.28 -37.00
N TYR A 178 8.59 -25.78 -36.81
CA TYR A 178 7.40 -24.95 -36.92
C TYR A 178 7.40 -23.86 -35.82
N VAL A 179 7.16 -22.63 -36.23
CA VAL A 179 6.97 -21.48 -35.34
C VAL A 179 5.54 -21.51 -34.80
N PHE A 180 5.39 -21.39 -33.50
CA PHE A 180 4.08 -21.36 -32.84
C PHE A 180 4.12 -20.47 -31.59
N ASN A 181 2.97 -19.92 -31.25
CA ASN A 181 2.72 -19.28 -29.97
C ASN A 181 2.15 -20.32 -29.01
N ALA A 182 2.69 -20.35 -27.78
CA ALA A 182 2.15 -21.17 -26.70
C ALA A 182 1.04 -20.38 -26.01
N VAL A 183 -0.21 -20.69 -26.32
CA VAL A 183 -1.38 -20.01 -25.79
C VAL A 183 -1.92 -20.78 -24.59
N PRO A 184 -2.05 -20.17 -23.41
CA PRO A 184 -2.66 -20.81 -22.25
C PRO A 184 -4.08 -21.29 -22.55
N THR A 185 -4.45 -22.46 -22.01
CA THR A 185 -5.82 -22.99 -22.14
C THR A 185 -6.79 -22.42 -21.12
N THR A 186 -6.26 -21.80 -20.08
CA THR A 186 -7.02 -21.07 -19.06
C THR A 186 -6.45 -19.67 -18.88
N ASP A 187 -7.25 -18.77 -18.38
CA ASP A 187 -6.84 -17.41 -18.01
C ASP A 187 -6.29 -17.29 -16.56
N TRP A 188 -6.20 -18.41 -15.84
CA TRP A 188 -5.83 -18.45 -14.40
C TRP A 188 -4.49 -17.80 -14.07
N GLY A 189 -3.59 -17.73 -15.05
CA GLY A 189 -2.28 -17.10 -14.91
C GLY A 189 -2.20 -15.69 -15.46
N SER A 190 -3.32 -15.10 -15.92
CA SER A 190 -3.32 -13.76 -16.48
C SER A 190 -3.25 -12.69 -15.41
N PRO A 191 -2.64 -11.52 -15.70
CA PRO A 191 -2.66 -10.38 -14.78
C PRO A 191 -4.07 -9.88 -14.48
N GLU A 192 -4.97 -9.94 -15.44
CA GLU A 192 -6.36 -9.50 -15.33
C GLU A 192 -7.14 -10.40 -14.36
N THR A 193 -6.96 -11.71 -14.44
CA THR A 193 -7.58 -12.66 -13.50
C THR A 193 -7.05 -12.48 -12.09
N LEU A 194 -5.74 -12.24 -11.93
CA LEU A 194 -5.17 -11.94 -10.61
C LEU A 194 -5.75 -10.65 -10.02
N GLU A 195 -5.88 -9.61 -10.84
CA GLU A 195 -6.45 -8.34 -10.39
C GLU A 195 -7.92 -8.51 -9.98
N HIS A 196 -8.71 -9.25 -10.78
CA HIS A 196 -10.09 -9.60 -10.46
C HIS A 196 -10.20 -10.33 -9.11
N TRP A 197 -9.38 -11.33 -8.85
CA TRP A 197 -9.40 -12.04 -7.57
C TRP A 197 -9.05 -11.15 -6.38
N ARG A 198 -8.10 -10.23 -6.56
CA ARG A 198 -7.72 -9.26 -5.53
C ARG A 198 -8.86 -8.29 -5.22
N GLU A 199 -9.53 -7.80 -6.26
CA GLU A 199 -10.69 -6.94 -6.15
C GLU A 199 -11.86 -7.66 -5.48
N ALA A 200 -12.22 -8.85 -5.95
CA ALA A 200 -13.31 -9.66 -5.39
C ALA A 200 -13.12 -9.95 -3.90
N TRP A 201 -11.89 -10.29 -3.46
CA TRP A 201 -11.60 -10.48 -2.04
C TRP A 201 -11.79 -9.18 -1.24
N ALA A 202 -11.30 -8.05 -1.76
CA ALA A 202 -11.48 -6.77 -1.09
C ALA A 202 -12.96 -6.37 -0.99
N GLU A 203 -13.74 -6.57 -2.05
CA GLU A 203 -15.18 -6.29 -2.06
C GLU A 203 -15.95 -7.15 -1.05
N MET A 204 -15.66 -8.45 -0.98
CA MET A 204 -16.30 -9.36 -0.03
C MET A 204 -15.99 -8.96 1.42
N CYS A 205 -14.74 -8.64 1.73
CA CYS A 205 -14.38 -8.13 3.05
C CYS A 205 -15.08 -6.80 3.36
N ASN A 206 -15.13 -5.88 2.39
CA ASN A 206 -15.77 -4.57 2.57
C ASN A 206 -17.29 -4.69 2.74
N ALA A 207 -17.93 -5.62 2.04
CA ALA A 207 -19.35 -5.92 2.24
C ALA A 207 -19.59 -6.44 3.67
N LYS A 208 -18.72 -7.33 4.16
CA LYS A 208 -18.83 -7.87 5.52
C LYS A 208 -18.55 -6.80 6.59
N PHE A 209 -17.60 -5.88 6.37
CA PHE A 209 -17.40 -4.72 7.25
C PHE A 209 -18.66 -3.85 7.31
N ALA A 210 -19.30 -3.59 6.15
CA ALA A 210 -20.53 -2.81 6.10
C ALA A 210 -21.69 -3.50 6.81
N GLU A 211 -21.86 -4.82 6.63
CA GLU A 211 -22.86 -5.64 7.33
C GLU A 211 -22.71 -5.52 8.85
N LYS A 212 -21.47 -5.49 9.34
CA LYS A 212 -21.16 -5.35 10.78
C LYS A 212 -21.19 -3.89 11.28
N GLY A 213 -21.46 -2.91 10.43
CA GLY A 213 -21.45 -1.49 10.80
C GLY A 213 -20.07 -0.95 11.14
N LEU A 214 -18.99 -1.57 10.65
CA LEU A 214 -17.63 -1.16 10.91
C LEU A 214 -17.18 -0.13 9.86
N ASP A 215 -16.68 1.02 10.32
CA ASP A 215 -16.12 2.06 9.45
C ASP A 215 -14.65 1.75 9.10
N VAL A 216 -14.46 0.59 8.49
CA VAL A 216 -13.17 0.08 8.06
C VAL A 216 -13.30 -0.42 6.63
N ARG A 217 -12.28 -0.19 5.82
CA ARG A 217 -12.22 -0.65 4.43
C ARG A 217 -10.82 -1.11 4.07
N ILE A 218 -10.74 -2.06 3.16
CA ILE A 218 -9.51 -2.51 2.50
C ILE A 218 -9.58 -2.20 1.01
N ASP A 219 -8.44 -1.99 0.38
CA ASP A 219 -8.34 -1.73 -1.06
C ASP A 219 -7.24 -2.64 -1.63
N HIS A 220 -7.53 -3.32 -2.73
CA HIS A 220 -6.62 -4.25 -3.40
C HIS A 220 -5.53 -3.53 -4.21
N ARG A 221 -5.74 -2.25 -4.52
CA ARG A 221 -4.84 -1.43 -5.34
C ARG A 221 -3.63 -0.96 -4.53
N SER A 222 -2.54 -0.69 -5.22
CA SER A 222 -1.39 -0.01 -4.60
C SER A 222 -1.77 1.41 -4.17
N TYR A 223 -1.05 1.96 -3.20
CA TYR A 223 -1.27 3.35 -2.76
C TYR A 223 -1.21 4.37 -3.90
N GLU A 224 -0.33 4.14 -4.88
CA GLU A 224 -0.25 4.97 -6.09
C GLU A 224 -1.54 4.93 -6.91
N ARG A 225 -2.11 3.73 -7.13
CA ARG A 225 -3.39 3.56 -7.84
C ARG A 225 -4.59 4.08 -7.07
N GLN A 226 -4.50 4.11 -5.74
CA GLN A 226 -5.51 4.71 -4.86
C GLN A 226 -5.41 6.24 -4.82
N GLY A 227 -4.38 6.84 -5.40
CA GLY A 227 -4.08 8.27 -5.26
C GLY A 227 -3.65 8.64 -3.83
N VAL A 228 -3.18 7.66 -3.05
CA VAL A 228 -2.74 7.86 -1.67
C VAL A 228 -1.23 8.04 -1.64
N ASP A 229 -0.77 9.25 -1.34
CA ASP A 229 0.66 9.55 -1.21
C ASP A 229 1.26 9.00 0.09
N LEU A 230 1.14 7.72 0.32
CA LEU A 230 1.82 7.02 1.40
C LEU A 230 2.85 6.07 0.79
N LEU A 231 3.94 5.90 1.51
CA LEU A 231 4.99 4.95 1.10
C LEU A 231 4.59 3.55 1.56
N PRO A 232 4.63 2.54 0.67
CA PRO A 232 4.37 1.16 1.07
C PRO A 232 5.58 0.62 1.86
N THR A 233 5.31 -0.13 2.94
CA THR A 233 6.36 -0.88 3.64
C THR A 233 6.84 -2.05 2.78
N ILE A 234 8.10 -2.44 2.97
CA ILE A 234 8.66 -3.61 2.29
C ILE A 234 8.49 -4.86 3.16
N HIS A 235 8.34 -6.00 2.51
CA HIS A 235 8.25 -7.28 3.22
C HIS A 235 9.61 -7.65 3.85
N GLU A 236 9.62 -7.81 5.17
CA GLU A 236 10.84 -8.11 5.93
C GLU A 236 11.28 -9.57 5.78
N GLY A 237 10.33 -10.48 5.71
CA GLY A 237 10.58 -11.92 5.72
C GLY A 237 10.83 -12.47 7.14
N ALA A 238 10.77 -13.80 7.29
CA ALA A 238 10.86 -14.45 8.61
C ALA A 238 12.21 -14.24 9.30
N THR A 239 13.31 -14.30 8.55
CA THR A 239 14.68 -14.14 9.10
C THR A 239 14.89 -12.73 9.65
N VAL A 240 14.51 -11.70 8.91
CA VAL A 240 14.63 -10.29 9.33
C VAL A 240 13.77 -10.04 10.56
N ARG A 241 12.52 -10.51 10.59
CA ARG A 241 11.65 -10.40 11.77
C ARG A 241 12.25 -11.08 13.00
N ALA A 242 12.85 -12.26 12.84
CA ALA A 242 13.51 -12.98 13.93
C ALA A 242 14.73 -12.22 14.47
N MET A 243 15.48 -11.54 13.59
CA MET A 243 16.62 -10.68 14.00
C MET A 243 16.13 -9.44 14.74
N GLU A 244 15.14 -8.74 14.21
CA GLU A 244 14.53 -7.55 14.82
C GLU A 244 13.91 -7.88 16.19
N LYS A 245 13.26 -9.04 16.34
CA LYS A 245 12.73 -9.53 17.63
C LYS A 245 13.84 -9.73 18.67
N LYS A 246 15.06 -10.10 18.24
CA LYS A 246 16.24 -10.22 19.10
C LYS A 246 16.95 -8.89 19.36
N GLY A 247 16.37 -7.77 18.94
CA GLY A 247 16.97 -6.44 19.08
C GLY A 247 18.08 -6.12 18.07
N ILE A 248 18.30 -7.00 17.06
CA ILE A 248 19.27 -6.77 16.00
C ILE A 248 18.60 -5.91 14.94
N ARG A 249 19.07 -4.68 14.79
CA ARG A 249 18.57 -3.76 13.78
C ARG A 249 19.04 -4.19 12.38
N THR A 250 18.09 -4.28 11.46
CA THR A 250 18.34 -4.67 10.08
C THR A 250 18.03 -3.52 9.13
N GLU A 251 18.67 -3.49 7.96
CA GLU A 251 18.41 -2.45 6.94
C GLU A 251 16.92 -2.38 6.54
N LYS A 252 16.26 -3.54 6.38
CA LYS A 252 14.83 -3.60 6.04
C LYS A 252 13.96 -3.11 7.19
N GLY A 253 14.30 -3.44 8.43
CA GLY A 253 13.58 -2.97 9.61
C GLY A 253 13.72 -1.47 9.80
N GLU A 254 14.94 -0.91 9.63
CA GLU A 254 15.17 0.53 9.66
C GLU A 254 14.40 1.25 8.55
N PHE A 255 14.41 0.70 7.33
CA PHE A 255 13.68 1.26 6.21
C PHE A 255 12.17 1.29 6.49
N ASN A 256 11.61 0.23 7.04
CA ASN A 256 10.19 0.20 7.42
C ASN A 256 9.86 1.16 8.58
N ARG A 257 10.74 1.34 9.55
CA ARG A 257 10.60 2.35 10.62
C ARG A 257 10.58 3.76 10.04
N TRP A 258 11.51 4.04 9.15
CA TRP A 258 11.55 5.31 8.43
C TRP A 258 10.28 5.55 7.60
N ILE A 259 9.80 4.57 6.83
CA ILE A 259 8.53 4.67 6.09
C ILE A 259 7.36 4.99 7.04
N LYS A 260 7.26 4.29 8.16
CA LYS A 260 6.18 4.52 9.14
C LYS A 260 6.24 5.93 9.72
N ALA A 261 7.42 6.41 10.09
CA ALA A 261 7.63 7.76 10.58
C ALA A 261 7.25 8.81 9.51
N THR A 262 7.71 8.61 8.28
CA THR A 262 7.40 9.49 7.15
C THR A 262 5.89 9.53 6.87
N ASN A 263 5.22 8.37 6.85
CA ASN A 263 3.78 8.30 6.64
C ASN A 263 2.98 8.98 7.77
N ALA A 264 3.47 8.91 9.01
CA ALA A 264 2.85 9.61 10.13
C ALA A 264 2.93 11.14 9.94
N VAL A 265 4.08 11.65 9.52
CA VAL A 265 4.26 13.09 9.19
C VAL A 265 3.34 13.51 8.04
N ILE A 266 3.29 12.71 6.96
CA ILE A 266 2.40 12.99 5.81
C ILE A 266 0.93 13.08 6.26
N LYS A 267 0.48 12.14 7.10
CA LYS A 267 -0.90 12.13 7.63
C LYS A 267 -1.19 13.37 8.49
N ASP A 268 -0.25 13.77 9.34
CA ASP A 268 -0.40 14.96 10.18
C ASP A 268 -0.48 16.23 9.33
N ILE A 269 0.40 16.36 8.34
CA ILE A 269 0.38 17.49 7.40
C ILE A 269 -0.96 17.54 6.64
N ARG A 270 -1.46 16.42 6.14
CA ARG A 270 -2.76 16.38 5.44
C ARG A 270 -3.91 16.80 6.33
N LYS A 271 -3.92 16.33 7.58
CA LYS A 271 -4.93 16.77 8.55
C LYS A 271 -4.90 18.29 8.74
N LYS A 272 -3.71 18.87 8.87
CA LYS A 272 -3.53 20.31 8.99
C LYS A 272 -4.00 21.06 7.73
N ILE A 273 -3.69 20.53 6.56
CA ILE A 273 -4.15 21.09 5.28
C ILE A 273 -5.67 21.04 5.16
N SER A 274 -6.31 19.93 5.52
CA SER A 274 -7.78 19.82 5.52
C SER A 274 -8.43 20.88 6.41
N LEU A 275 -7.95 21.00 7.65
CA LEU A 275 -8.43 22.03 8.58
C LEU A 275 -8.29 23.45 8.02
N LEU A 276 -7.24 23.69 7.24
CA LEU A 276 -7.03 24.96 6.55
C LEU A 276 -8.05 25.22 5.45
N PHE A 277 -8.38 24.22 4.64
CA PHE A 277 -9.38 24.35 3.59
C PHE A 277 -10.77 24.59 4.16
N ASP A 278 -11.12 23.87 5.22
CA ASP A 278 -12.40 24.06 5.92
C ASP A 278 -12.50 25.51 6.42
N TRP A 279 -11.46 25.99 7.06
CA TRP A 279 -11.38 27.34 7.57
C TRP A 279 -11.40 28.43 6.47
N ILE A 280 -10.67 28.24 5.34
CA ILE A 280 -10.76 29.13 4.18
C ILE A 280 -12.19 29.18 3.63
N THR A 281 -12.90 28.05 3.69
CA THR A 281 -14.30 27.99 3.22
C THR A 281 -15.23 28.77 4.16
N GLU A 282 -15.07 28.65 5.46
CA GLU A 282 -15.79 29.46 6.45
C GLU A 282 -15.54 30.97 6.25
N ILE A 283 -14.27 31.30 6.06
CA ILE A 283 -13.86 32.68 5.77
C ILE A 283 -14.55 33.22 4.50
N LYS A 284 -14.52 32.46 3.40
CA LYS A 284 -15.19 32.89 2.15
C LYS A 284 -16.69 33.11 2.33
N ALA A 285 -17.33 32.25 3.11
CA ALA A 285 -18.76 32.39 3.42
C ALA A 285 -19.04 33.65 4.24
N GLU A 286 -18.18 34.00 5.20
CA GLU A 286 -18.31 35.20 6.01
C GLU A 286 -18.08 36.47 5.18
N LEU A 287 -17.08 36.49 4.29
CA LEU A 287 -16.84 37.63 3.36
C LEU A 287 -17.97 37.88 2.36
N ALA A 288 -18.77 36.84 2.09
CA ALA A 288 -19.93 37.00 1.19
C ALA A 288 -21.16 37.63 1.85
N LYS A 289 -21.14 37.87 3.18
CA LYS A 289 -22.24 38.53 3.89
C LYS A 289 -22.29 40.01 3.52
N PRO A 290 -23.51 40.61 3.38
CA PRO A 290 -23.66 42.05 3.06
C PRO A 290 -23.00 42.92 4.15
N GLN A 291 -22.27 43.94 3.70
CA GLN A 291 -21.55 44.84 4.60
C GLN A 291 -22.42 45.96 5.11
N THR A 292 -22.23 46.32 6.36
CA THR A 292 -22.83 47.45 7.03
C THR A 292 -21.79 48.56 7.27
N PRO A 293 -22.19 49.86 7.22
CA PRO A 293 -21.26 50.96 6.92
C PRO A 293 -20.33 51.42 8.05
N ASP A 294 -20.53 51.07 9.33
CA ASP A 294 -19.73 51.62 10.45
C ASP A 294 -19.41 50.56 11.49
N LEU A 295 -18.09 50.20 11.59
CA LEU A 295 -17.56 49.17 12.49
C LEU A 295 -17.78 49.50 13.97
N VAL A 296 -17.59 50.76 14.36
CA VAL A 296 -17.68 51.17 15.77
C VAL A 296 -19.11 51.16 16.26
N SER A 297 -20.04 51.69 15.46
CA SER A 297 -21.47 51.68 15.75
C SER A 297 -22.01 50.28 15.89
N LEU A 298 -21.67 49.40 14.94
CA LEU A 298 -22.10 47.99 14.95
C LEU A 298 -21.58 47.22 16.16
N LEU A 299 -20.31 47.37 16.51
CA LEU A 299 -19.74 46.75 17.70
C LEU A 299 -20.40 47.31 18.98
N ASN A 300 -20.68 48.58 19.07
CA ASN A 300 -21.42 49.16 20.17
C ASN A 300 -22.83 48.58 20.29
N ASP A 301 -23.53 48.46 19.20
CA ASP A 301 -24.88 47.88 19.15
C ASP A 301 -24.86 46.39 19.57
N TYR A 302 -23.92 45.61 19.04
CA TYR A 302 -23.75 44.23 19.41
C TYR A 302 -23.49 44.05 20.92
N TYR A 303 -22.51 44.76 21.46
CA TYR A 303 -22.19 44.62 22.89
C TYR A 303 -23.27 45.20 23.80
N THR A 304 -24.02 46.20 23.32
CA THR A 304 -25.19 46.76 24.04
C THR A 304 -26.32 45.74 24.11
N GLN A 305 -26.67 45.13 22.99
CA GLN A 305 -27.67 44.07 22.95
C GLN A 305 -27.25 42.85 23.81
N ARG A 306 -25.99 42.43 23.73
CA ARG A 306 -25.47 41.34 24.51
C ARG A 306 -25.42 41.66 26.01
N LYS A 307 -25.20 42.90 26.40
CA LYS A 307 -25.28 43.34 27.78
C LYS A 307 -26.73 43.33 28.28
N ALA A 308 -27.68 43.77 27.47
CA ALA A 308 -29.10 43.70 27.82
C ALA A 308 -29.61 42.29 27.99
N GLY A 309 -29.11 41.33 27.19
CA GLY A 309 -29.45 39.88 27.31
C GLY A 309 -28.71 39.12 28.41
N ALA A 310 -27.78 39.73 29.12
CA ALA A 310 -27.03 39.08 30.18
C ALA A 310 -27.74 39.16 31.53
N TYR A 311 -28.31 38.04 31.98
CA TYR A 311 -29.05 37.96 33.25
C TYR A 311 -28.15 37.99 34.49
N SER A 312 -26.85 37.69 34.40
CA SER A 312 -25.94 37.64 35.54
C SER A 312 -24.89 38.74 35.53
N GLN A 313 -24.49 39.19 36.74
CA GLN A 313 -23.38 40.15 36.92
C GLN A 313 -22.09 39.61 36.25
N LYS A 314 -21.83 38.32 36.34
CA LYS A 314 -20.66 37.67 35.75
C LYS A 314 -20.68 37.74 34.23
N GLY A 315 -21.86 37.56 33.61
CA GLY A 315 -22.05 37.72 32.17
C GLY A 315 -21.84 39.15 31.66
N LYS A 316 -22.32 40.14 32.45
CA LYS A 316 -22.10 41.58 32.15
C LYS A 316 -20.64 41.96 32.16
N ILE A 317 -19.88 41.48 33.22
CA ILE A 317 -18.43 41.70 33.35
C ILE A 317 -17.66 41.02 32.21
N SER A 318 -18.03 39.79 31.85
CA SER A 318 -17.42 39.07 30.73
C SER A 318 -17.57 39.79 29.40
N ASN A 319 -18.78 40.30 29.09
CA ASN A 319 -19.06 41.08 27.88
C ASN A 319 -18.25 42.36 27.82
N LEU A 320 -18.09 43.05 28.96
CA LEU A 320 -17.31 44.29 29.05
C LEU A 320 -15.80 44.03 28.85
N LYS A 321 -15.29 42.92 29.34
CA LYS A 321 -13.91 42.50 29.09
C LYS A 321 -13.66 42.19 27.65
N GLU A 322 -14.55 41.40 27.04
CA GLU A 322 -14.47 41.05 25.62
C GLU A 322 -14.55 42.28 24.72
N MET A 323 -15.45 43.22 25.01
CA MET A 323 -15.56 44.47 24.34
C MET A 323 -14.24 45.29 24.40
N ASN A 324 -13.67 45.41 25.61
CA ASN A 324 -12.41 46.15 25.82
C ASN A 324 -11.23 45.48 25.10
N GLU A 325 -11.13 44.15 25.17
CA GLU A 325 -10.13 43.41 24.41
C GLU A 325 -10.26 43.60 22.90
N THR A 326 -11.48 43.59 22.38
CA THR A 326 -11.77 43.84 20.95
C THR A 326 -11.33 45.24 20.52
N TYR A 327 -11.72 46.27 21.27
CA TYR A 327 -11.33 47.65 20.95
C TYR A 327 -9.84 47.89 21.06
N ASN A 328 -9.19 47.36 22.08
CA ASN A 328 -7.74 47.45 22.23
C ASN A 328 -7.00 46.74 21.10
N TYR A 329 -7.48 45.58 20.65
CA TYR A 329 -6.93 44.88 19.52
C TYR A 329 -7.07 45.70 18.21
N LEU A 330 -8.28 46.22 17.92
CA LEU A 330 -8.53 47.04 16.72
C LEU A 330 -7.64 48.28 16.72
N ARG A 331 -7.57 48.99 17.84
CA ARG A 331 -6.74 50.18 18.01
C ARG A 331 -5.25 49.89 17.82
N ALA A 332 -4.76 48.83 18.44
CA ALA A 332 -3.35 48.41 18.33
C ALA A 332 -2.95 48.03 16.90
N ASN A 333 -3.92 47.60 16.08
CA ASN A 333 -3.71 47.21 14.69
C ASN A 333 -4.12 48.30 13.68
N GLY A 334 -4.57 49.50 14.14
CA GLY A 334 -4.96 50.63 13.28
C GLY A 334 -6.23 50.37 12.45
N ILE A 335 -7.14 49.53 12.97
CA ILE A 335 -8.40 49.18 12.28
C ILE A 335 -9.53 50.03 12.87
N TYR A 336 -10.00 51.00 12.11
CA TYR A 336 -11.02 51.97 12.55
C TYR A 336 -12.30 51.87 11.76
N THR A 337 -12.24 51.38 10.53
CA THR A 337 -13.39 51.26 9.63
C THR A 337 -13.62 49.81 9.21
N LEU A 338 -14.78 49.52 8.63
CA LEU A 338 -15.06 48.24 7.99
C LEU A 338 -14.09 47.96 6.84
N GLU A 339 -13.72 49.01 6.10
CA GLU A 339 -12.76 48.91 5.00
C GLU A 339 -11.35 48.53 5.49
N ASP A 340 -10.90 49.09 6.63
CA ASP A 340 -9.65 48.69 7.28
C ASP A 340 -9.68 47.23 7.70
N LEU A 341 -10.82 46.82 8.29
CA LEU A 341 -11.01 45.42 8.73
C LEU A 341 -10.95 44.47 7.54
N GLU A 342 -11.61 44.82 6.44
CA GLU A 342 -11.63 44.01 5.22
C GLU A 342 -10.27 43.95 4.54
N SER A 343 -9.62 45.09 4.42
CA SER A 343 -8.25 45.18 3.89
C SER A 343 -7.29 44.28 4.69
N ARG A 344 -7.39 44.37 6.02
CA ARG A 344 -6.55 43.54 6.91
C ARG A 344 -6.87 42.06 6.81
N LEU A 345 -8.16 41.71 6.75
CA LEU A 345 -8.61 40.32 6.51
C LEU A 345 -8.08 39.78 5.18
N GLN A 346 -8.19 40.59 4.11
CA GLN A 346 -7.69 40.20 2.79
C GLN A 346 -6.16 40.02 2.78
N SER A 347 -5.43 40.95 3.43
CA SER A 347 -3.97 40.87 3.57
C SER A 347 -3.54 39.60 4.29
N HIS A 348 -4.16 39.31 5.44
CA HIS A 348 -3.85 38.12 6.20
C HIS A 348 -4.19 36.83 5.44
N ARG A 349 -5.27 36.83 4.67
CA ARG A 349 -5.66 35.74 3.79
C ARG A 349 -4.60 35.48 2.73
N THR A 350 -4.16 36.54 2.04
CA THR A 350 -3.09 36.42 1.02
C THR A 350 -1.79 35.87 1.65
N THR A 351 -1.45 36.33 2.85
CA THR A 351 -0.30 35.83 3.59
C THR A 351 -0.43 34.35 3.93
N VAL A 352 -1.59 33.92 4.41
CA VAL A 352 -1.87 32.49 4.72
C VAL A 352 -1.76 31.61 3.46
N ASP A 353 -2.33 32.07 2.33
CA ASP A 353 -2.25 31.34 1.06
C ASP A 353 -0.79 31.26 0.56
N GLY A 354 -0.01 32.33 0.73
CA GLY A 354 1.40 32.38 0.39
C GLY A 354 2.24 31.43 1.26
N LEU A 355 2.05 31.48 2.58
CA LEU A 355 2.75 30.60 3.52
C LEU A 355 2.44 29.14 3.25
N LYS A 356 1.18 28.82 2.92
CA LYS A 356 0.78 27.46 2.52
C LYS A 356 1.51 27.00 1.26
N THR A 357 1.58 27.83 0.23
CA THR A 357 2.29 27.52 -1.02
C THR A 357 3.77 27.25 -0.74
N THR A 358 4.38 28.04 0.15
CA THR A 358 5.77 27.84 0.56
C THR A 358 5.95 26.50 1.28
N MET A 359 5.08 26.18 2.23
CA MET A 359 5.11 24.90 2.95
C MET A 359 4.93 23.70 2.01
N ASP A 360 4.04 23.79 1.04
CA ASP A 360 3.82 22.76 0.04
C ASP A 360 5.09 22.54 -0.82
N SER A 361 5.75 23.62 -1.22
CA SER A 361 7.02 23.57 -1.97
C SER A 361 8.16 22.95 -1.15
N GLN A 362 8.31 23.37 0.11
CA GLN A 362 9.29 22.82 1.04
C GLN A 362 9.08 21.31 1.23
N ASN A 363 7.83 20.91 1.46
CA ASN A 363 7.47 19.49 1.62
C ASN A 363 7.75 18.67 0.35
N ALA A 364 7.43 19.21 -0.83
CA ALA A 364 7.72 18.56 -2.10
C ALA A 364 9.22 18.33 -2.28
N ARG A 365 10.05 19.34 -1.97
CA ARG A 365 11.51 19.24 -2.08
C ARG A 365 12.10 18.27 -1.04
N MET A 366 11.65 18.32 0.21
CA MET A 366 12.06 17.36 1.24
C MET A 366 11.73 15.92 0.85
N LYS A 367 10.57 15.68 0.24
CA LYS A 367 10.18 14.38 -0.29
C LYS A 367 11.11 13.92 -1.42
N ALA A 368 11.47 14.82 -2.34
CA ALA A 368 12.40 14.54 -3.42
C ALA A 368 13.78 14.14 -2.88
N ILE A 369 14.32 14.90 -1.91
CA ILE A 369 15.61 14.60 -1.26
C ILE A 369 15.59 13.22 -0.58
N ARG A 370 14.51 12.87 0.12
CA ARG A 370 14.38 11.53 0.72
C ARG A 370 14.43 10.42 -0.33
N SER A 371 13.70 10.59 -1.44
CA SER A 371 13.76 9.62 -2.55
C SER A 371 15.15 9.48 -3.15
N LEU A 372 15.91 10.58 -3.27
CA LEU A 372 17.30 10.58 -3.76
C LEU A 372 18.24 9.85 -2.80
N ASN A 373 18.03 9.99 -1.48
CA ASN A 373 18.76 9.24 -0.47
C ASN A 373 18.56 7.73 -0.64
N ASP A 374 17.29 7.29 -0.84
CA ASP A 374 16.96 5.88 -1.05
C ASP A 374 17.56 5.34 -2.35
N TYR A 375 17.51 6.11 -3.42
CA TYR A 375 18.15 5.74 -4.68
C TYR A 375 19.68 5.66 -4.52
N SER A 376 20.31 6.57 -3.79
CA SER A 376 21.74 6.54 -3.52
C SER A 376 22.15 5.30 -2.71
N ALA A 377 21.39 4.96 -1.66
CA ALA A 377 21.62 3.76 -0.86
C ALA A 377 21.49 2.49 -1.70
N THR A 378 20.42 2.41 -2.48
CA THR A 378 20.16 1.29 -3.39
C THR A 378 21.25 1.17 -4.46
N TYR A 379 21.66 2.28 -5.06
CA TYR A 379 22.72 2.30 -6.04
C TYR A 379 24.05 1.78 -5.46
N LYS A 380 24.43 2.24 -4.27
CA LYS A 380 25.65 1.79 -3.59
C LYS A 380 25.62 0.30 -3.28
N SER A 381 24.46 -0.22 -2.79
CA SER A 381 24.31 -1.64 -2.45
C SER A 381 24.37 -2.55 -3.68
N LEU A 382 23.88 -2.09 -4.83
CA LEU A 382 23.82 -2.86 -6.06
C LEU A 382 25.03 -2.65 -6.98
N LYS A 383 25.83 -1.62 -6.75
CA LYS A 383 27.05 -1.34 -7.52
C LYS A 383 27.99 -2.54 -7.63
N PRO A 384 28.28 -3.32 -6.57
CA PRO A 384 29.15 -4.49 -6.69
C PRO A 384 28.64 -5.53 -7.70
N VAL A 385 27.31 -5.69 -7.83
CA VAL A 385 26.70 -6.59 -8.82
C VAL A 385 26.94 -6.08 -10.24
N TYR A 386 26.79 -4.77 -10.45
CA TYR A 386 27.07 -4.14 -11.73
C TYR A 386 28.57 -4.20 -12.08
N ASP A 387 29.43 -3.89 -11.13
CA ASP A 387 30.89 -3.95 -11.31
C ASP A 387 31.37 -5.39 -11.57
N GLY A 388 30.71 -6.38 -10.94
CA GLY A 388 30.90 -7.80 -11.24
C GLY A 388 30.58 -8.14 -12.68
N LEU A 389 29.45 -7.64 -13.20
CA LEU A 389 29.08 -7.81 -14.60
C LEU A 389 30.11 -7.20 -15.57
N GLN A 390 30.67 -6.01 -15.26
CA GLN A 390 31.65 -5.34 -16.12
C GLN A 390 33.02 -6.07 -16.18
N LYS A 391 33.34 -6.82 -15.12
CA LYS A 391 34.60 -7.59 -15.07
C LYS A 391 34.56 -8.89 -15.90
N ILE A 392 33.38 -9.34 -16.31
CA ILE A 392 33.21 -10.57 -17.08
C ILE A 392 33.52 -10.29 -18.55
N LYS A 393 34.59 -10.90 -19.05
CA LYS A 393 35.06 -10.74 -20.43
C LYS A 393 34.32 -11.68 -21.42
N PHE A 394 33.91 -12.87 -21.00
CA PHE A 394 33.29 -13.86 -21.86
C PHE A 394 31.78 -13.69 -21.96
N GLU A 395 31.25 -13.65 -23.18
CA GLU A 395 29.84 -13.31 -23.45
C GLU A 395 28.84 -14.32 -22.86
N LYS A 396 29.13 -15.61 -22.95
CA LYS A 396 28.28 -16.65 -22.34
C LYS A 396 28.18 -16.50 -20.79
N SER A 397 29.30 -16.24 -20.15
CA SER A 397 29.35 -16.02 -18.69
C SER A 397 28.64 -14.73 -18.29
N ARG A 398 28.76 -13.71 -19.14
CA ARG A 398 28.09 -12.41 -18.96
C ARG A 398 26.57 -12.53 -19.09
N ALA A 399 26.11 -13.31 -20.06
CA ALA A 399 24.67 -13.59 -20.24
C ALA A 399 24.11 -14.38 -19.04
N LYS A 400 24.80 -15.41 -18.57
CA LYS A 400 24.43 -16.17 -17.37
C LYS A 400 24.33 -15.27 -16.14
N TYR A 401 25.35 -14.45 -15.90
CA TYR A 401 25.37 -13.51 -14.78
C TYR A 401 24.24 -12.49 -14.86
N LYS A 402 23.90 -11.99 -16.07
CA LYS A 402 22.74 -11.10 -16.27
C LYS A 402 21.42 -11.78 -15.92
N THR A 403 21.25 -13.04 -16.26
CA THR A 403 20.04 -13.81 -15.92
C THR A 403 19.95 -14.08 -14.42
N GLU A 404 21.06 -14.47 -13.79
CA GLU A 404 21.11 -14.74 -12.36
C GLU A 404 20.86 -13.50 -11.50
N HIS A 405 21.19 -12.32 -12.02
CA HIS A 405 21.07 -11.04 -11.32
C HIS A 405 20.12 -10.04 -12.01
N ALA A 406 19.18 -10.52 -12.81
CA ALA A 406 18.32 -9.69 -13.66
C ALA A 406 17.59 -8.59 -12.89
N ASP A 407 16.96 -8.93 -11.78
CA ASP A 407 16.20 -7.98 -10.96
C ASP A 407 17.11 -6.93 -10.31
N LYS A 408 18.26 -7.37 -9.80
CA LYS A 408 19.26 -6.48 -9.19
C LYS A 408 19.83 -5.49 -10.21
N LEU A 409 20.13 -5.96 -11.41
CA LEU A 409 20.62 -5.12 -12.49
C LEU A 409 19.55 -4.15 -12.99
N LYS A 410 18.31 -4.59 -13.15
CA LYS A 410 17.17 -3.73 -13.50
C LYS A 410 17.01 -2.61 -12.48
N MET A 411 17.04 -2.95 -11.19
CA MET A 411 16.94 -1.99 -10.11
C MET A 411 18.12 -1.02 -10.07
N PHE A 412 19.35 -1.50 -10.33
CA PHE A 412 20.53 -0.68 -10.45
C PHE A 412 20.41 0.35 -11.59
N TYR A 413 19.98 -0.06 -12.78
CA TYR A 413 19.81 0.87 -13.91
C TYR A 413 18.70 1.89 -13.65
N THR A 414 17.62 1.49 -13.01
CA THR A 414 16.52 2.41 -12.63
C THR A 414 17.00 3.46 -11.64
N THR A 415 17.67 3.05 -10.56
CA THR A 415 18.22 3.99 -9.57
C THR A 415 19.31 4.89 -10.15
N ARG A 416 20.19 4.34 -11.00
CA ARG A 416 21.20 5.13 -11.70
C ARG A 416 20.57 6.23 -12.56
N ARG A 417 19.52 5.90 -13.34
CA ARG A 417 18.79 6.89 -14.15
C ARG A 417 18.23 8.00 -13.29
N LYS A 418 17.54 7.66 -12.19
CA LYS A 418 16.94 8.63 -11.27
C LYS A 418 17.99 9.54 -10.62
N LEU A 419 19.12 9.00 -10.24
CA LEU A 419 20.23 9.80 -9.73
C LEU A 419 20.85 10.70 -10.81
N THR A 420 20.95 10.23 -12.06
CA THR A 420 21.50 11.04 -13.16
C THR A 420 20.56 12.17 -13.59
N GLU A 421 19.25 11.99 -13.44
CA GLU A 421 18.24 13.05 -13.68
C GLU A 421 18.50 14.27 -12.77
N GLU A 422 18.84 14.07 -11.50
CA GLU A 422 19.13 15.17 -10.54
C GLU A 422 20.60 15.59 -10.54
N PHE A 423 21.52 14.65 -10.82
CA PHE A 423 22.98 14.87 -10.84
C PHE A 423 23.56 14.52 -12.22
N PRO A 424 23.40 15.38 -13.22
CA PRO A 424 23.87 15.11 -14.58
C PRO A 424 25.38 14.90 -14.68
N ASP A 425 26.16 15.54 -13.78
CA ASP A 425 27.61 15.41 -13.68
C ASP A 425 28.08 14.11 -12.99
N GLY A 426 27.15 13.29 -12.53
CA GLY A 426 27.37 12.00 -11.86
C GLY A 426 27.99 12.11 -10.46
N LYS A 427 28.12 13.32 -9.90
CA LYS A 427 28.63 13.54 -8.54
C LYS A 427 27.48 13.69 -7.56
N VAL A 428 27.09 12.60 -6.96
CA VAL A 428 26.03 12.58 -5.93
C VAL A 428 26.62 13.03 -4.60
N ASP A 429 26.35 14.28 -4.23
CA ASP A 429 26.75 14.84 -2.93
C ASP A 429 25.62 14.70 -1.91
N MET A 430 25.65 13.58 -1.19
CA MET A 430 24.65 13.28 -0.15
C MET A 430 24.78 14.23 1.06
N GLY A 431 25.98 14.76 1.32
CA GLY A 431 26.21 15.72 2.39
C GLY A 431 25.52 17.05 2.11
N LYS A 432 25.54 17.48 0.85
CA LYS A 432 24.83 18.68 0.40
C LYS A 432 23.29 18.49 0.51
N LEU A 433 22.80 17.34 0.08
CA LEU A 433 21.35 17.03 0.18
C LEU A 433 20.87 16.93 1.64
N SER A 434 21.68 16.36 2.53
CA SER A 434 21.36 16.32 3.95
C SER A 434 21.25 17.71 4.55
N LYS A 435 22.24 18.58 4.26
CA LYS A 435 22.21 19.97 4.71
C LYS A 435 21.02 20.75 4.15
N GLU A 436 20.70 20.53 2.87
CA GLU A 436 19.52 21.14 2.23
C GLU A 436 18.24 20.67 2.94
N TYR A 437 18.16 19.39 3.26
CA TYR A 437 17.02 18.83 4.00
C TYR A 437 16.86 19.46 5.38
N ASP A 438 17.94 19.52 6.17
CA ASP A 438 17.94 20.10 7.50
C ASP A 438 17.56 21.61 7.46
N THR A 439 18.05 22.33 6.45
CA THR A 439 17.67 23.73 6.22
C THR A 439 16.18 23.86 5.90
N LEU A 440 15.67 23.04 4.97
CA LEU A 440 14.26 23.05 4.60
C LEU A 440 13.34 22.69 5.78
N GLU A 441 13.78 21.79 6.66
CA GLU A 441 13.03 21.41 7.87
C GLU A 441 12.93 22.59 8.84
N GLN A 442 14.03 23.31 9.08
CA GLN A 442 14.05 24.51 9.91
C GLN A 442 13.22 25.65 9.30
N GLU A 443 13.33 25.87 7.99
CA GLU A 443 12.53 26.86 7.26
C GLU A 443 11.05 26.51 7.33
N HIS A 444 10.71 25.24 7.20
CA HIS A 444 9.33 24.76 7.32
C HIS A 444 8.75 24.98 8.71
N GLU A 445 9.52 24.71 9.77
CA GLU A 445 9.10 25.00 11.16
C GLU A 445 8.86 26.50 11.38
N THR A 446 9.75 27.34 10.84
CA THR A 446 9.62 28.80 10.90
C THR A 446 8.38 29.28 10.16
N THR A 447 8.17 28.82 8.93
CA THR A 447 7.00 29.13 8.10
C THR A 447 5.71 28.69 8.80
N TYR A 448 5.72 27.52 9.44
CA TYR A 448 4.58 27.02 10.20
C TYR A 448 4.27 27.87 11.46
N ALA A 449 5.29 28.33 12.16
CA ALA A 449 5.12 29.21 13.33
C ALA A 449 4.50 30.56 12.91
N GLU A 450 5.00 31.15 11.81
CA GLU A 450 4.45 32.38 11.24
C GLU A 450 2.99 32.17 10.77
N PHE A 451 2.74 31.09 10.06
CA PHE A 451 1.40 30.70 9.64
C PHE A 451 0.43 30.59 10.82
N LYS A 452 0.85 30.00 11.93
CA LYS A 452 0.03 29.88 13.15
C LYS A 452 -0.31 31.25 13.71
N THR A 453 0.67 32.16 13.77
CA THR A 453 0.49 33.53 14.29
C THR A 453 -0.51 34.32 13.42
N VAL A 454 -0.31 34.33 12.11
CA VAL A 454 -1.22 35.05 11.18
C VAL A 454 -2.63 34.46 11.23
N ARG A 455 -2.75 33.15 11.37
CA ARG A 455 -4.03 32.46 11.52
C ARG A 455 -4.76 32.87 12.81
N GLU A 456 -4.05 32.95 13.92
CA GLU A 456 -4.63 33.39 15.21
C GLU A 456 -5.15 34.82 15.11
N ASP A 457 -4.38 35.72 14.46
CA ASP A 457 -4.80 37.08 14.23
C ASP A 457 -6.02 37.17 13.29
N LEU A 458 -6.01 36.37 12.24
CA LEU A 458 -7.14 36.29 11.33
C LEU A 458 -8.41 35.77 12.03
N GLN A 459 -8.30 34.80 12.93
CA GLN A 459 -9.42 34.33 13.76
C GLN A 459 -9.98 35.45 14.68
N ARG A 460 -9.09 36.26 15.26
CA ARG A 460 -9.52 37.42 16.06
C ARG A 460 -10.30 38.45 15.20
N LEU A 461 -9.77 38.80 14.04
CA LEU A 461 -10.43 39.69 13.09
C LEU A 461 -11.78 39.14 12.63
N TRP A 462 -11.88 37.85 12.41
CA TRP A 462 -13.12 37.16 12.08
C TRP A 462 -14.15 37.23 13.20
N LYS A 463 -13.69 37.01 14.42
CA LYS A 463 -14.56 37.18 15.59
C LYS A 463 -15.11 38.61 15.68
N VAL A 464 -14.30 39.61 15.35
CA VAL A 464 -14.74 41.00 15.26
C VAL A 464 -15.78 41.17 14.15
N LYS A 465 -15.52 40.59 12.96
CA LYS A 465 -16.44 40.68 11.82
C LYS A 465 -17.75 39.95 12.08
N SER A 466 -17.72 38.80 12.74
CA SER A 466 -18.94 38.03 13.08
C SER A 466 -19.77 38.68 14.21
N ASN A 467 -19.20 39.61 14.94
CA ASN A 467 -19.87 40.40 15.97
C ASN A 467 -20.51 41.68 15.42
N ASN A 468 -20.36 41.94 14.15
CA ASN A 468 -20.95 43.00 13.39
C ASN A 468 -22.02 42.49 12.43
#